data_032ccb5ae9533301c8a702715d3e8264
#
_entry.id   032ccb5ae9533301c8a702715d3e8264
#
_cell.length_a   1.000
_cell.length_b   1.000
_cell.length_c   1.000
_cell.angle_alpha   90.00
_cell.angle_beta   90.00
_cell.angle_gamma   90.00
#
_symmetry.space_group_name_H-M   'P 1'
#
loop_
_entity.id
_entity.type
_entity.pdbx_description
1 polymer ?
#
loop_
_entity_poly.entity_id
_entity_poly.type
_entity_poly.pdbx_seq_one_letter_code
_entity_poly.pdbx_strand_id
1 'polypeptide(L)'
;MRMRALLAAIGVVGAMVPMAVQATADTIVACEAPTVDMEFEQAYIDETRAGGEPILETLQDGTLLWGSHAGTTHFYSPTVADQTSAAFVQNYEGQTYQYWSDDDGATWHFSPRNAIQSAEQGSLAGVNNSGFSDPVFAEDMAGNVFISEINLANIAVSKSTDSGRTWTLQNFFGLTVSDRQWMAADEEDVVYMTANGFGGGSLGNTVPGAGNLGNYIYKSSDGGVTWSRGHSTGGSSSSDIKVDWNTGAVYQPQQSNGLRLAVWPNARAEDFSSTPTVEYHTIFDGYRQQSSIGPTIELDDAGNIYATWDQDSGNADYPPGIYFAASQDGGKNWTEPVRVDEGPEHSFWPWLEVGAEGAVGIAWLENDNVIPSENAEDAAADSGWHVMAAQTFDAFGNDDADCDVAGFNVVQASTAPVHNGTVCTGGTVCQARAVDRRLGDYFGNEIASGGGMVIAVSDTQQGGSVALPLGIRQVAGPSFTEPGVILTRD
;
A
#
# COMPACT_ATOMS: atom_id res chain seq x y z
N MET A 1 -10.83 -98.61 -5.35
CA MET A 1 -11.10 -97.44 -4.57
C MET A 1 -10.70 -96.25 -5.40
N ARG A 2 -11.67 -95.41 -5.72
CA ARG A 2 -11.60 -94.54 -6.92
C ARG A 2 -11.00 -93.20 -6.56
N MET A 3 -9.83 -92.84 -7.17
CA MET A 3 -9.28 -91.50 -7.24
C MET A 3 -10.10 -90.61 -8.19
N ARG A 4 -10.49 -89.45 -7.73
CA ARG A 4 -11.04 -88.44 -8.58
C ARG A 4 -9.99 -87.30 -8.70
N ALA A 5 -9.56 -87.04 -9.90
CA ALA A 5 -8.70 -85.92 -10.24
C ALA A 5 -9.53 -84.64 -10.30
N LEU A 6 -9.02 -83.56 -9.69
CA LEU A 6 -9.56 -82.21 -9.79
C LEU A 6 -8.67 -81.40 -10.74
N LEU A 7 -9.28 -80.94 -11.86
CA LEU A 7 -8.64 -79.99 -12.76
C LEU A 7 -8.79 -78.57 -12.16
N ALA A 8 -7.67 -77.90 -11.98
CA ALA A 8 -7.64 -76.46 -11.65
C ALA A 8 -7.56 -75.65 -12.95
N ALA A 9 -8.54 -74.80 -13.19
CA ALA A 9 -8.52 -73.81 -14.26
C ALA A 9 -7.79 -72.56 -13.76
N ILE A 10 -6.70 -72.18 -14.43
CA ILE A 10 -6.00 -70.92 -14.18
C ILE A 10 -6.68 -69.84 -14.99
N GLY A 11 -7.40 -68.95 -14.32
CA GLY A 11 -7.93 -67.72 -14.92
C GLY A 11 -6.84 -66.63 -14.87
N VAL A 12 -6.39 -66.19 -16.02
CA VAL A 12 -5.53 -65.00 -16.15
C VAL A 12 -6.45 -63.76 -16.00
N VAL A 13 -6.37 -63.09 -14.88
CA VAL A 13 -6.95 -61.76 -14.71
C VAL A 13 -5.96 -60.73 -15.19
N GLY A 14 -6.23 -60.20 -16.38
CA GLY A 14 -5.50 -59.05 -16.89
C GLY A 14 -5.81 -57.81 -16.06
N ALA A 15 -4.88 -57.34 -15.27
CA ALA A 15 -4.98 -56.02 -14.59
C ALA A 15 -4.84 -54.94 -15.66
N MET A 16 -5.93 -54.26 -16.00
CA MET A 16 -5.86 -52.96 -16.67
C MET A 16 -5.30 -51.93 -15.67
N VAL A 17 -4.07 -51.54 -15.89
CA VAL A 17 -3.52 -50.34 -15.23
C VAL A 17 -4.19 -49.14 -15.85
N PRO A 18 -4.89 -48.28 -15.09
CA PRO A 18 -5.38 -47.03 -15.64
C PRO A 18 -4.16 -46.20 -16.00
N MET A 19 -4.01 -45.85 -17.29
CA MET A 19 -3.12 -44.75 -17.67
C MET A 19 -3.69 -43.48 -17.00
N ALA A 20 -2.99 -42.99 -16.02
CA ALA A 20 -3.16 -41.61 -15.55
C ALA A 20 -2.80 -40.70 -16.73
N VAL A 21 -3.80 -40.06 -17.31
CA VAL A 21 -3.57 -38.90 -18.16
C VAL A 21 -2.98 -37.87 -17.21
N GLN A 22 -1.68 -37.65 -17.27
CA GLN A 22 -1.08 -36.46 -16.70
C GLN A 22 -1.70 -35.30 -17.49
N ALA A 23 -2.58 -34.55 -16.87
CA ALA A 23 -2.89 -33.21 -17.32
C ALA A 23 -1.55 -32.46 -17.29
N THR A 24 -1.03 -32.10 -18.45
CA THR A 24 -0.01 -31.08 -18.55
C THR A 24 -0.67 -29.82 -17.99
N ALA A 25 -0.15 -29.27 -16.92
CA ALA A 25 -0.52 -27.91 -16.53
C ALA A 25 -0.26 -27.04 -17.76
N ASP A 26 -1.31 -26.38 -18.24
CA ASP A 26 -1.15 -25.41 -19.31
C ASP A 26 -0.12 -24.37 -18.82
N THR A 27 0.86 -24.09 -19.64
CA THR A 27 1.90 -23.12 -19.30
C THR A 27 1.23 -21.74 -19.40
N ILE A 28 1.11 -21.02 -18.29
CA ILE A 28 0.63 -19.64 -18.26
C ILE A 28 1.62 -18.80 -19.07
N VAL A 29 1.12 -18.02 -20.01
CA VAL A 29 1.91 -17.20 -20.94
C VAL A 29 1.61 -15.73 -20.60
N ALA A 30 2.66 -14.96 -20.26
CA ALA A 30 2.54 -13.53 -20.12
C ALA A 30 2.39 -12.84 -21.48
N CYS A 31 1.57 -11.83 -21.54
CA CYS A 31 1.38 -10.98 -22.71
C CYS A 31 2.66 -10.19 -23.03
N GLU A 32 2.75 -9.64 -24.23
CA GLU A 32 3.88 -8.81 -24.61
C GLU A 32 3.89 -7.52 -23.76
N ALA A 33 5.02 -7.28 -23.09
CA ALA A 33 5.19 -6.08 -22.29
C ALA A 33 5.24 -4.81 -23.17
N PRO A 34 4.82 -3.64 -22.63
CA PRO A 34 5.03 -2.36 -23.32
C PRO A 34 6.49 -2.16 -23.71
N THR A 35 6.73 -1.69 -24.95
CA THR A 35 8.09 -1.57 -25.52
C THR A 35 8.70 -0.18 -25.35
N VAL A 36 7.94 0.79 -24.88
CA VAL A 36 8.40 2.16 -24.63
C VAL A 36 8.62 2.33 -23.13
N ASP A 37 9.86 2.66 -22.77
CA ASP A 37 10.23 2.86 -21.38
C ASP A 37 9.65 4.15 -20.80
N MET A 38 9.36 4.15 -19.51
CA MET A 38 9.18 5.37 -18.74
C MET A 38 10.53 6.04 -18.49
N GLU A 39 10.59 7.36 -18.61
CA GLU A 39 11.74 8.15 -18.16
C GLU A 39 11.35 9.01 -16.97
N PHE A 40 12.22 9.04 -15.98
CA PHE A 40 11.96 9.76 -14.73
C PHE A 40 12.96 10.87 -14.49
N GLU A 41 12.52 11.91 -13.78
CA GLU A 41 13.37 12.89 -13.11
C GLU A 41 13.07 12.88 -11.61
N GLN A 42 14.03 13.30 -10.81
CA GLN A 42 13.88 13.33 -9.36
C GLN A 42 14.34 14.63 -8.75
N ALA A 43 13.65 15.09 -7.72
CA ALA A 43 14.01 16.29 -6.95
C ALA A 43 13.54 16.17 -5.49
N TYR A 44 14.33 16.72 -4.56
CA TYR A 44 13.83 16.91 -3.21
C TYR A 44 12.72 17.95 -3.21
N ILE A 45 11.57 17.60 -2.62
CA ILE A 45 10.47 18.56 -2.43
C ILE A 45 10.73 19.46 -1.23
N ASP A 46 11.51 19.01 -0.25
CA ASP A 46 12.02 19.81 0.86
C ASP A 46 13.37 19.26 1.33
N GLU A 47 14.39 20.12 1.37
CA GLU A 47 15.72 19.75 1.83
C GLU A 47 15.93 19.94 3.34
N THR A 48 14.90 20.38 4.06
CA THR A 48 14.99 20.78 5.47
C THR A 48 14.08 20.01 6.41
N ARG A 49 13.01 19.40 5.90
CA ARG A 49 12.04 18.65 6.68
C ARG A 49 12.16 17.16 6.42
N ALA A 50 11.86 16.38 7.44
CA ALA A 50 11.83 14.92 7.33
C ALA A 50 10.75 14.47 6.36
N GLY A 51 10.98 13.35 5.68
CA GLY A 51 10.11 12.79 4.67
C GLY A 51 9.92 11.27 4.79
N GLY A 52 9.79 10.74 6.02
CA GLY A 52 9.53 9.32 6.24
C GLY A 52 8.09 8.93 5.89
N GLU A 53 7.88 7.70 5.45
CA GLU A 53 6.56 7.13 5.09
C GLU A 53 5.71 8.08 4.24
N PRO A 54 6.20 8.48 3.06
CA PRO A 54 5.46 9.41 2.24
C PRO A 54 4.28 8.72 1.55
N ILE A 55 3.16 9.45 1.46
CA ILE A 55 1.96 9.07 0.73
C ILE A 55 1.58 10.19 -0.24
N LEU A 56 0.98 9.82 -1.35
CA LEU A 56 0.42 10.73 -2.35
C LEU A 56 -1.09 10.56 -2.44
N GLU A 57 -1.74 11.53 -3.06
CA GLU A 57 -3.14 11.47 -3.49
C GLU A 57 -3.34 12.42 -4.66
N THR A 58 -3.87 11.95 -5.77
CA THR A 58 -4.25 12.76 -6.92
C THR A 58 -5.73 13.11 -6.82
N LEU A 59 -6.03 14.37 -6.63
CA LEU A 59 -7.41 14.85 -6.47
C LEU A 59 -8.15 14.98 -7.81
N GLN A 60 -9.49 14.94 -7.76
CA GLN A 60 -10.36 15.12 -8.94
C GLN A 60 -10.11 16.42 -9.70
N ASP A 61 -9.62 17.47 -9.03
CA ASP A 61 -9.28 18.73 -9.67
C ASP A 61 -7.87 18.76 -10.28
N GLY A 62 -7.13 17.66 -10.18
CA GLY A 62 -5.77 17.49 -10.67
C GLY A 62 -4.68 17.93 -9.70
N THR A 63 -5.02 18.44 -8.52
CA THR A 63 -4.02 18.75 -7.49
C THR A 63 -3.41 17.45 -6.97
N LEU A 64 -2.10 17.37 -6.89
CA LEU A 64 -1.37 16.31 -6.19
C LEU A 64 -1.09 16.72 -4.74
N LEU A 65 -1.40 15.83 -3.81
CA LEU A 65 -1.06 15.98 -2.40
C LEU A 65 0.09 15.04 -2.02
N TRP A 66 0.90 15.51 -1.09
CA TRP A 66 1.97 14.74 -0.46
C TRP A 66 1.89 14.87 1.05
N GLY A 67 1.88 13.75 1.75
CA GLY A 67 2.01 13.69 3.20
C GLY A 67 3.26 12.93 3.58
N SER A 68 3.96 13.36 4.62
CA SER A 68 5.10 12.61 5.15
C SER A 68 5.23 12.74 6.65
N HIS A 69 5.87 11.74 7.24
CA HIS A 69 6.15 11.65 8.65
C HIS A 69 7.12 12.74 9.10
N ALA A 70 6.86 13.34 10.24
CA ALA A 70 7.69 14.42 10.80
C ALA A 70 9.05 13.96 11.40
N GLY A 71 9.43 12.71 11.24
CA GLY A 71 10.71 12.17 11.69
C GLY A 71 10.80 11.74 13.15
N THR A 72 9.73 11.87 13.94
CA THR A 72 9.74 11.55 15.38
C THR A 72 9.99 10.09 15.71
N THR A 73 9.60 9.16 14.83
CA THR A 73 9.84 7.73 14.98
C THR A 73 10.67 7.13 13.85
N HIS A 74 10.98 7.91 12.81
CA HIS A 74 11.73 7.51 11.63
C HIS A 74 13.07 8.26 11.57
N PHE A 75 13.94 7.98 12.51
CA PHE A 75 15.27 8.52 12.58
C PHE A 75 16.28 7.42 12.92
N TYR A 76 17.54 7.68 12.64
CA TYR A 76 18.62 6.76 12.91
C TYR A 76 19.82 7.44 13.52
N SER A 77 20.40 6.81 14.51
CA SER A 77 21.72 7.11 15.04
C SER A 77 22.45 5.79 15.31
N PRO A 78 23.75 5.71 15.10
CA PRO A 78 24.51 4.46 15.27
C PRO A 78 24.60 3.96 16.71
N THR A 79 24.14 4.74 17.68
CA THR A 79 24.13 4.34 19.10
C THR A 79 22.76 4.58 19.73
N VAL A 80 22.33 3.68 20.63
CA VAL A 80 21.06 3.82 21.35
C VAL A 80 20.99 5.09 22.18
N ALA A 81 22.12 5.56 22.72
CA ALA A 81 22.16 6.80 23.49
C ALA A 81 21.93 8.04 22.63
N ASP A 82 22.51 8.07 21.43
CA ASP A 82 22.28 9.16 20.47
C ASP A 82 20.88 9.07 19.86
N GLN A 83 20.38 7.85 19.66
CA GLN A 83 19.02 7.56 19.21
C GLN A 83 17.97 8.27 20.06
N THR A 84 18.12 8.22 21.38
CA THR A 84 17.18 8.86 22.31
C THR A 84 17.19 10.38 22.22
N SER A 85 18.32 10.99 21.88
CA SER A 85 18.45 12.45 21.76
C SER A 85 18.01 12.98 20.39
N ALA A 86 17.97 12.13 19.36
CA ALA A 86 17.51 12.47 18.02
C ALA A 86 15.97 12.37 17.84
N ALA A 87 15.24 12.08 18.90
CA ALA A 87 13.79 11.85 18.86
C ALA A 87 13.00 13.03 18.29
N PHE A 88 13.51 14.26 18.42
CA PHE A 88 12.91 15.45 17.84
C PHE A 88 13.93 16.09 16.92
N VAL A 89 13.75 15.83 15.65
CA VAL A 89 14.65 16.33 14.63
C VAL A 89 14.45 17.79 14.36
N GLN A 90 15.41 18.32 13.67
CA GLN A 90 15.38 19.68 13.19
C GLN A 90 14.10 19.96 12.39
N ASN A 91 13.49 21.11 12.61
CA ASN A 91 12.25 21.55 11.97
C ASN A 91 10.99 20.71 12.28
N TYR A 92 10.98 19.94 13.37
CA TYR A 92 9.73 19.33 13.84
C TYR A 92 8.73 20.39 14.28
N GLU A 93 7.61 20.45 13.60
CA GLU A 93 6.56 21.44 13.83
C GLU A 93 5.34 20.85 14.55
N GLY A 94 5.38 19.58 14.90
CA GLY A 94 4.35 18.89 15.67
C GLY A 94 3.15 18.45 14.83
N GLN A 95 3.34 18.23 13.55
CA GLN A 95 2.36 17.69 12.60
C GLN A 95 3.09 16.86 11.55
N THR A 96 2.38 16.05 10.75
CA THR A 96 2.93 15.54 9.50
C THR A 96 3.22 16.71 8.57
N TYR A 97 4.17 16.53 7.69
CA TYR A 97 4.48 17.55 6.69
C TYR A 97 3.66 17.28 5.43
N GLN A 98 2.94 18.33 4.99
CA GLN A 98 2.03 18.25 3.87
C GLN A 98 2.45 19.25 2.79
N TYR A 99 2.33 18.82 1.55
CA TYR A 99 2.63 19.63 0.37
C TYR A 99 1.55 19.40 -0.66
N TRP A 100 1.40 20.34 -1.57
CA TRP A 100 0.53 20.24 -2.73
C TRP A 100 1.24 20.73 -3.99
N SER A 101 0.81 20.23 -5.14
CA SER A 101 1.32 20.57 -6.46
C SER A 101 0.15 20.74 -7.43
N ASP A 102 0.21 21.77 -8.28
CA ASP A 102 -0.75 22.03 -9.36
C ASP A 102 -0.13 21.78 -10.75
N ASP A 103 1.03 21.15 -10.83
CA ASP A 103 1.82 20.93 -12.06
C ASP A 103 2.40 19.51 -12.12
N ASP A 104 1.55 18.53 -11.82
CA ASP A 104 1.86 17.09 -11.87
C ASP A 104 3.15 16.71 -11.11
N GLY A 105 3.39 17.36 -9.97
CA GLY A 105 4.55 17.11 -9.12
C GLY A 105 5.86 17.75 -9.57
N ALA A 106 5.82 18.67 -10.54
CA ALA A 106 7.01 19.40 -10.99
C ALA A 106 7.49 20.41 -9.94
N THR A 107 6.56 21.08 -9.25
CA THR A 107 6.84 21.95 -8.12
C THR A 107 5.90 21.68 -6.95
N TRP A 108 6.40 21.87 -5.72
CA TRP A 108 5.66 21.56 -4.51
C TRP A 108 5.57 22.76 -3.57
N HIS A 109 4.43 22.92 -2.94
CA HIS A 109 4.14 23.97 -1.99
C HIS A 109 3.88 23.40 -0.60
N PHE A 110 4.66 23.79 0.38
CA PHE A 110 4.48 23.36 1.75
C PHE A 110 3.22 23.96 2.38
N SER A 111 2.39 23.13 3.01
CA SER A 111 1.27 23.56 3.84
C SER A 111 1.81 23.85 5.26
N PRO A 112 1.90 25.11 5.67
CA PRO A 112 2.50 25.43 6.96
C PRO A 112 1.58 24.97 8.11
N ARG A 113 2.18 24.76 9.30
CA ARG A 113 1.49 24.33 10.51
C ARG A 113 0.21 25.09 10.84
N ASN A 114 0.17 26.38 10.59
CA ASN A 114 -1.00 27.23 10.81
C ASN A 114 -2.13 26.98 9.80
N ALA A 115 -1.91 26.20 8.76
CA ALA A 115 -2.96 25.75 7.88
C ALA A 115 -3.91 24.76 8.59
N ILE A 116 -3.38 23.94 9.50
CA ILE A 116 -4.21 23.06 10.33
C ILE A 116 -4.82 23.85 11.48
N GLN A 117 -6.12 24.07 11.39
CA GLN A 117 -6.87 24.82 12.40
C GLN A 117 -7.68 23.86 13.27
N SER A 118 -7.45 23.92 14.57
CA SER A 118 -8.25 23.20 15.55
C SER A 118 -9.27 24.15 16.17
N ALA A 119 -10.50 23.71 16.33
CA ALA A 119 -11.52 24.44 17.10
C ALA A 119 -11.09 24.70 18.55
N GLU A 120 -10.18 23.92 19.06
CA GLU A 120 -9.63 23.94 20.41
C GLU A 120 -8.32 24.72 20.55
N GLN A 121 -7.83 25.34 19.49
CA GLN A 121 -6.55 26.05 19.51
C GLN A 121 -6.42 27.10 20.63
N GLY A 122 -7.52 27.65 21.05
CA GLY A 122 -7.55 28.59 22.16
C GLY A 122 -7.14 27.98 23.49
N SER A 123 -7.40 26.69 23.73
CA SER A 123 -7.10 26.01 25.00
C SER A 123 -5.73 25.30 24.98
N LEU A 124 -5.22 25.01 23.80
CA LEU A 124 -3.98 24.26 23.60
C LEU A 124 -2.93 25.04 22.81
N ALA A 125 -2.96 26.36 22.94
CA ALA A 125 -2.05 27.25 22.24
C ALA A 125 -0.57 26.81 22.44
N GLY A 126 0.08 26.44 21.34
CA GLY A 126 1.47 25.95 21.34
C GLY A 126 1.63 24.44 21.42
N VAL A 127 0.53 23.67 21.50
CA VAL A 127 0.51 22.23 21.35
C VAL A 127 -0.10 21.90 20.00
N ASN A 128 0.58 21.08 19.21
CA ASN A 128 -0.02 20.56 18.00
C ASN A 128 -1.14 19.58 18.33
N ASN A 129 -2.27 19.75 17.71
CA ASN A 129 -3.48 18.94 17.92
C ASN A 129 -3.74 17.98 16.75
N SER A 130 -2.89 17.96 15.73
CA SER A 130 -2.92 16.94 14.69
C SER A 130 -2.02 15.75 15.05
N GLY A 131 -1.95 14.78 14.18
CA GLY A 131 -0.98 13.69 14.28
C GLY A 131 0.42 14.09 13.81
N PHE A 132 1.35 13.18 13.90
CA PHE A 132 2.73 13.38 13.48
C PHE A 132 3.29 12.21 12.65
N SER A 133 2.50 11.17 12.45
CA SER A 133 2.90 9.91 11.81
C SER A 133 1.81 9.36 10.92
N ASP A 134 2.20 8.54 9.95
CA ASP A 134 1.34 7.74 9.07
C ASP A 134 0.21 8.59 8.43
N PRO A 135 0.52 9.63 7.65
CA PRO A 135 -0.52 10.39 6.98
C PRO A 135 -1.20 9.51 5.93
N VAL A 136 -2.53 9.58 5.83
CA VAL A 136 -3.31 8.96 4.77
C VAL A 136 -4.37 9.94 4.31
N PHE A 137 -4.46 10.15 2.99
CA PHE A 137 -5.47 11.00 2.38
C PHE A 137 -6.67 10.19 1.89
N ALA A 138 -7.78 10.85 1.69
CA ALA A 138 -8.94 10.38 0.95
C ALA A 138 -9.75 11.58 0.46
N GLU A 139 -10.25 11.54 -0.77
CA GLU A 139 -11.14 12.55 -1.35
C GLU A 139 -12.55 11.99 -1.51
N ASP A 140 -13.60 12.77 -1.17
CA ASP A 140 -14.99 12.39 -1.41
C ASP A 140 -15.48 12.89 -2.78
N MET A 141 -16.63 12.38 -3.23
CA MET A 141 -17.24 12.74 -4.52
C MET A 141 -17.60 14.22 -4.65
N ALA A 142 -17.58 14.98 -3.55
CA ALA A 142 -17.83 16.43 -3.55
C ALA A 142 -16.53 17.26 -3.58
N GLY A 143 -15.36 16.61 -3.60
CA GLY A 143 -14.05 17.25 -3.61
C GLY A 143 -13.57 17.69 -2.21
N ASN A 144 -14.18 17.20 -1.13
CA ASN A 144 -13.61 17.39 0.19
C ASN A 144 -12.50 16.37 0.42
N VAL A 145 -11.37 16.84 0.91
CA VAL A 145 -10.21 15.99 1.20
C VAL A 145 -10.09 15.77 2.71
N PHE A 146 -9.82 14.55 3.09
CA PHE A 146 -9.59 14.15 4.47
C PHE A 146 -8.15 13.68 4.63
N ILE A 147 -7.55 13.95 5.78
CA ILE A 147 -6.28 13.37 6.19
C ILE A 147 -6.43 12.73 7.57
N SER A 148 -5.94 11.51 7.72
CA SER A 148 -5.74 10.88 9.02
C SER A 148 -4.28 10.83 9.39
N GLU A 149 -3.98 10.98 10.69
CA GLU A 149 -2.63 11.02 11.22
C GLU A 149 -2.60 10.37 12.60
N ILE A 150 -1.56 9.61 12.91
CA ILE A 150 -1.38 9.04 14.26
C ILE A 150 -0.92 10.14 15.23
N ASN A 151 -1.61 10.18 16.36
CA ASN A 151 -1.26 11.03 17.50
C ASN A 151 -1.07 10.16 18.75
N LEU A 152 0.10 9.58 18.96
CA LEU A 152 0.49 8.71 20.11
C LEU A 152 -0.62 7.94 20.85
N ALA A 153 -1.79 8.54 21.00
CA ALA A 153 -2.93 8.02 21.75
C ALA A 153 -4.13 7.65 20.87
N ASN A 154 -4.29 8.28 19.72
CA ASN A 154 -5.44 8.14 18.82
C ASN A 154 -5.08 8.60 17.40
N ILE A 155 -6.07 8.64 16.53
CA ILE A 155 -5.96 9.13 15.16
C ILE A 155 -6.60 10.52 15.11
N ALA A 156 -5.85 11.51 14.61
CA ALA A 156 -6.40 12.81 14.24
C ALA A 156 -7.00 12.73 12.83
N VAL A 157 -8.17 13.30 12.62
CA VAL A 157 -8.79 13.43 11.30
C VAL A 157 -9.04 14.91 11.03
N SER A 158 -8.52 15.40 9.93
CA SER A 158 -8.72 16.77 9.45
C SER A 158 -9.38 16.77 8.08
N LYS A 159 -10.11 17.84 7.75
CA LYS A 159 -10.81 18.05 6.48
C LYS A 159 -10.29 19.32 5.82
N SER A 160 -10.10 19.27 4.51
CA SER A 160 -9.86 20.41 3.62
C SER A 160 -11.04 20.53 2.63
N THR A 161 -11.39 21.75 2.27
CA THR A 161 -12.36 22.08 1.20
C THR A 161 -11.72 22.97 0.13
N ASP A 162 -10.40 23.04 0.11
CA ASP A 162 -9.60 23.83 -0.81
C ASP A 162 -8.40 23.03 -1.35
N SER A 163 -8.64 21.75 -1.63
CA SER A 163 -7.65 20.82 -2.24
C SER A 163 -6.34 20.77 -1.45
N GLY A 164 -6.43 20.56 -0.12
CA GLY A 164 -5.28 20.37 0.75
C GLY A 164 -4.49 21.63 1.13
N ARG A 165 -4.92 22.82 0.71
CA ARG A 165 -4.21 24.06 0.99
C ARG A 165 -4.40 24.52 2.44
N THR A 166 -5.60 24.33 3.00
CA THR A 166 -5.90 24.56 4.42
C THR A 166 -6.70 23.42 5.04
N TRP A 167 -6.52 23.19 6.32
CA TRP A 167 -7.08 22.04 7.02
C TRP A 167 -7.80 22.45 8.30
N THR A 168 -8.89 21.78 8.60
CA THR A 168 -9.64 21.93 9.85
C THR A 168 -9.71 20.58 10.54
N LEU A 169 -9.20 20.50 11.77
CA LEU A 169 -9.33 19.31 12.59
C LEU A 169 -10.81 19.02 12.89
N GLN A 170 -11.25 17.83 12.53
CA GLN A 170 -12.63 17.37 12.75
C GLN A 170 -12.75 16.65 14.10
N ASN A 171 -11.88 15.67 14.34
CA ASN A 171 -11.91 14.88 15.56
C ASN A 171 -10.59 14.18 15.83
N PHE A 172 -10.40 13.79 17.10
CA PHE A 172 -9.48 12.73 17.49
C PHE A 172 -10.26 11.44 17.62
N PHE A 173 -10.00 10.51 16.72
CA PHE A 173 -10.72 9.26 16.62
C PHE A 173 -9.92 8.10 17.22
N GLY A 174 -10.64 7.12 17.72
CA GLY A 174 -10.06 5.89 18.24
C GLY A 174 -9.75 5.96 19.74
N LEU A 175 -9.68 4.79 20.35
CA LEU A 175 -9.33 4.60 21.75
C LEU A 175 -7.92 4.08 21.83
N THR A 176 -7.06 4.83 22.47
CA THR A 176 -5.73 4.45 22.91
C THR A 176 -5.00 3.44 22.03
N VAL A 177 -4.02 3.96 21.28
CA VAL A 177 -3.07 3.19 20.49
C VAL A 177 -3.73 2.47 19.31
N SER A 178 -4.41 3.22 18.44
CA SER A 178 -4.72 2.78 17.09
C SER A 178 -3.53 3.08 16.19
N ASP A 179 -3.30 2.22 15.20
CA ASP A 179 -2.15 2.25 14.31
C ASP A 179 -2.58 1.74 12.93
N ARG A 180 -1.82 2.10 11.89
CA ARG A 180 -2.05 1.65 10.51
C ARG A 180 -3.50 1.91 10.09
N GLN A 181 -3.91 3.16 10.21
CA GLN A 181 -5.19 3.62 9.71
C GLN A 181 -5.11 3.86 8.20
N TRP A 182 -6.11 3.38 7.50
CA TRP A 182 -6.31 3.61 6.08
C TRP A 182 -7.70 4.18 5.88
N MET A 183 -7.84 5.16 4.99
CA MET A 183 -9.11 5.83 4.72
C MET A 183 -9.51 5.71 3.25
N ALA A 184 -10.82 5.70 3.03
CA ALA A 184 -11.45 5.97 1.75
C ALA A 184 -12.68 6.84 1.97
N ALA A 185 -12.99 7.72 1.03
CA ALA A 185 -14.17 8.57 1.12
C ALA A 185 -15.09 8.38 -0.08
N ASP A 186 -16.40 8.56 0.12
CA ASP A 186 -17.46 8.21 -0.81
C ASP A 186 -18.32 9.44 -1.18
N GLU A 187 -19.61 9.45 -0.87
CA GLU A 187 -20.46 10.62 -1.03
C GLU A 187 -20.01 11.76 -0.11
N GLU A 188 -20.52 12.98 -0.33
CA GLU A 188 -20.18 14.15 0.48
C GLU A 188 -20.20 13.82 1.98
N ASP A 189 -19.06 14.02 2.64
CA ASP A 189 -18.86 13.78 4.08
C ASP A 189 -18.97 12.33 4.55
N VAL A 190 -19.01 11.35 3.65
CA VAL A 190 -18.96 9.92 4.00
C VAL A 190 -17.54 9.40 3.92
N VAL A 191 -17.01 8.96 5.06
CA VAL A 191 -15.63 8.47 5.19
C VAL A 191 -15.61 7.11 5.87
N TYR A 192 -14.83 6.19 5.31
CA TYR A 192 -14.51 4.90 5.91
C TYR A 192 -13.07 4.91 6.42
N MET A 193 -12.82 4.21 7.51
CA MET A 193 -11.48 4.04 8.04
C MET A 193 -11.30 2.63 8.55
N THR A 194 -10.19 2.00 8.20
CA THR A 194 -9.73 0.79 8.88
C THR A 194 -8.54 1.11 9.76
N ALA A 195 -8.43 0.46 10.90
CA ALA A 195 -7.29 0.62 11.80
C ALA A 195 -7.09 -0.61 12.67
N ASN A 196 -5.84 -0.86 13.04
CA ASN A 196 -5.49 -1.86 14.05
C ASN A 196 -5.82 -1.33 15.44
N GLY A 197 -6.54 -2.13 16.24
CA GLY A 197 -6.83 -1.81 17.64
C GLY A 197 -5.83 -2.49 18.56
N PHE A 198 -5.03 -1.71 19.27
CA PHE A 198 -4.25 -2.22 20.40
C PHE A 198 -5.13 -2.15 21.65
N GLY A 199 -5.66 -3.27 22.11
CA GLY A 199 -6.42 -3.32 23.35
C GLY A 199 -7.94 -3.43 23.21
N GLY A 200 -8.43 -3.89 22.09
CA GLY A 200 -9.83 -4.27 21.87
C GLY A 200 -10.70 -3.12 21.38
N GLY A 201 -10.99 -3.13 20.12
CA GLY A 201 -11.81 -2.15 19.39
C GLY A 201 -13.28 -2.11 19.75
N SER A 202 -13.63 -2.25 21.00
CA SER A 202 -14.95 -2.00 21.52
C SER A 202 -14.80 -1.06 22.71
N LEU A 203 -15.57 -0.01 22.73
CA LEU A 203 -15.76 0.85 23.89
C LEU A 203 -15.99 -0.01 25.13
N GLY A 204 -14.98 -0.24 25.93
CA GLY A 204 -15.08 -0.94 27.19
C GLY A 204 -14.18 -2.15 27.42
N ASN A 205 -13.42 -2.60 26.45
CA ASN A 205 -12.52 -3.75 26.61
C ASN A 205 -11.04 -3.41 26.38
N THR A 206 -10.60 -2.24 26.80
CA THR A 206 -9.18 -1.92 26.84
C THR A 206 -8.53 -2.67 27.98
N VAL A 207 -7.93 -3.81 27.69
CA VAL A 207 -7.03 -4.48 28.62
C VAL A 207 -5.62 -3.99 28.33
N PRO A 208 -5.00 -3.19 29.23
CA PRO A 208 -3.62 -2.78 29.04
C PRO A 208 -2.70 -4.00 28.87
N GLY A 209 -1.95 -4.05 27.76
CA GLY A 209 -1.01 -5.13 27.47
C GLY A 209 -1.56 -6.33 26.69
N ALA A 210 -2.82 -6.31 26.26
CA ALA A 210 -3.32 -7.24 25.25
C ALA A 210 -2.84 -6.78 23.87
N GLY A 211 -1.93 -7.44 23.22
CA GLY A 211 -1.38 -7.08 21.90
C GLY A 211 -2.41 -6.73 20.82
N ASN A 212 -2.02 -6.65 19.59
CA ASN A 212 -2.93 -6.36 18.46
C ASN A 212 -4.13 -7.32 18.50
N LEU A 213 -5.32 -6.82 18.80
CA LEU A 213 -6.55 -7.61 18.94
C LEU A 213 -7.38 -7.67 17.66
N GLY A 214 -6.89 -7.16 16.54
CA GLY A 214 -7.53 -7.23 15.24
C GLY A 214 -7.57 -5.89 14.52
N ASN A 215 -8.06 -5.97 13.30
CA ASN A 215 -8.32 -4.84 12.44
C ASN A 215 -9.82 -4.54 12.43
N TYR A 216 -10.19 -3.26 12.43
CA TYR A 216 -11.57 -2.80 12.52
C TYR A 216 -11.86 -1.78 11.43
N ILE A 217 -13.10 -1.81 10.91
CA ILE A 217 -13.65 -0.80 10.02
C ILE A 217 -14.62 0.10 10.76
N TYR A 218 -14.61 1.37 10.42
CA TYR A 218 -15.45 2.43 10.95
C TYR A 218 -16.03 3.25 9.80
N LYS A 219 -17.17 3.90 10.04
CA LYS A 219 -17.82 4.83 9.10
C LYS A 219 -18.15 6.13 9.81
N SER A 220 -17.85 7.25 9.17
CA SER A 220 -18.37 8.58 9.44
C SER A 220 -19.35 9.00 8.34
N SER A 221 -20.39 9.73 8.66
CA SER A 221 -21.33 10.33 7.70
C SER A 221 -21.50 11.83 7.96
N ASP A 222 -20.50 12.46 8.58
CA ASP A 222 -20.48 13.88 8.94
C ASP A 222 -19.06 14.47 8.82
N GLY A 223 -18.30 14.00 7.84
CA GLY A 223 -16.97 14.52 7.52
C GLY A 223 -15.92 14.25 8.59
N GLY A 224 -15.97 13.11 9.25
CA GLY A 224 -15.00 12.73 10.28
C GLY A 224 -15.28 13.28 11.67
N VAL A 225 -16.39 13.99 11.89
CA VAL A 225 -16.75 14.56 13.21
C VAL A 225 -17.17 13.47 14.18
N THR A 226 -18.04 12.56 13.75
CA THR A 226 -18.44 11.39 14.55
C THR A 226 -18.25 10.10 13.76
N TRP A 227 -18.01 9.02 14.48
CA TRP A 227 -17.71 7.72 13.92
C TRP A 227 -18.60 6.62 14.50
N SER A 228 -18.92 5.64 13.70
CA SER A 228 -19.55 4.40 14.16
C SER A 228 -18.65 3.69 15.17
N ARG A 229 -19.18 2.71 15.88
CA ARG A 229 -18.31 1.74 16.57
C ARG A 229 -17.49 0.95 15.55
N GLY A 230 -16.32 0.45 15.95
CA GLY A 230 -15.51 -0.43 15.12
C GLY A 230 -16.16 -1.81 14.95
N HIS A 231 -16.13 -2.33 13.73
CA HIS A 231 -16.52 -3.69 13.39
C HIS A 231 -15.32 -4.46 12.87
N SER A 232 -15.11 -5.68 13.39
CA SER A 232 -13.98 -6.50 12.97
C SER A 232 -14.02 -6.75 11.47
N THR A 233 -12.89 -6.55 10.82
CA THR A 233 -12.72 -6.85 9.38
C THR A 233 -12.47 -8.34 9.13
N GLY A 234 -12.22 -9.13 10.18
CA GLY A 234 -11.88 -10.55 10.07
C GLY A 234 -10.41 -10.83 9.73
N GLY A 235 -9.63 -9.82 9.38
CA GLY A 235 -8.21 -9.93 9.11
C GLY A 235 -7.32 -9.57 10.31
N SER A 236 -6.03 -9.85 10.17
CA SER A 236 -5.02 -9.58 11.21
C SER A 236 -4.17 -8.34 10.95
N SER A 237 -4.14 -7.82 9.74
CA SER A 237 -3.35 -6.65 9.34
C SER A 237 -4.23 -5.68 8.58
N SER A 238 -4.04 -4.39 8.82
CA SER A 238 -4.60 -3.37 7.96
C SER A 238 -3.69 -3.17 6.78
N SER A 239 -4.31 -3.02 5.67
CA SER A 239 -3.74 -2.66 4.41
C SER A 239 -4.62 -1.57 3.83
N ASP A 240 -4.27 -1.03 2.69
CA ASP A 240 -5.04 -0.03 1.98
C ASP A 240 -6.54 -0.35 1.91
N ILE A 241 -7.40 0.66 1.77
CA ILE A 241 -8.85 0.53 1.66
C ILE A 241 -9.34 1.43 0.53
N LYS A 242 -10.20 0.89 -0.33
CA LYS A 242 -10.76 1.64 -1.46
C LYS A 242 -12.29 1.55 -1.47
N VAL A 243 -12.93 2.53 -2.08
CA VAL A 243 -14.36 2.55 -2.31
C VAL A 243 -14.66 2.69 -3.81
N ASP A 244 -15.53 1.85 -4.31
CA ASP A 244 -16.06 2.00 -5.66
C ASP A 244 -17.17 3.06 -5.66
N TRP A 245 -16.90 4.20 -6.23
CA TRP A 245 -17.84 5.31 -6.31
C TRP A 245 -19.10 5.00 -7.14
N ASN A 246 -19.05 4.01 -8.02
CA ASN A 246 -20.23 3.60 -8.78
C ASN A 246 -21.25 2.86 -7.92
N THR A 247 -20.77 2.00 -7.03
CA THR A 247 -21.62 1.11 -6.23
C THR A 247 -21.69 1.49 -4.76
N GLY A 248 -20.68 2.17 -4.23
CA GLY A 248 -20.49 2.43 -2.81
C GLY A 248 -20.02 1.21 -2.02
N ALA A 249 -19.51 0.19 -2.71
CA ALA A 249 -18.86 -0.94 -2.07
C ALA A 249 -17.47 -0.56 -1.60
N VAL A 250 -17.07 -1.07 -0.44
CA VAL A 250 -15.75 -0.84 0.15
C VAL A 250 -14.95 -2.12 0.12
N TYR A 251 -13.66 -2.02 -0.20
CA TYR A 251 -12.73 -3.13 -0.38
C TYR A 251 -11.50 -2.97 0.50
N GLN A 252 -11.04 -4.07 1.08
CA GLN A 252 -9.77 -4.11 1.82
C GLN A 252 -9.06 -5.43 1.59
N PRO A 253 -7.81 -5.42 1.09
CA PRO A 253 -7.01 -6.63 1.05
C PRO A 253 -6.57 -7.02 2.45
N GLN A 254 -6.50 -8.31 2.71
CA GLN A 254 -6.24 -8.87 4.04
C GLN A 254 -5.35 -10.10 3.98
N GLN A 255 -4.52 -10.24 5.00
CA GLN A 255 -3.76 -11.44 5.25
C GLN A 255 -4.56 -12.35 6.20
N SER A 256 -5.14 -13.42 5.68
CA SER A 256 -5.88 -14.39 6.47
C SER A 256 -5.94 -15.73 5.75
N ASN A 257 -5.04 -16.68 6.09
CA ASN A 257 -4.89 -17.96 5.38
C ASN A 257 -4.72 -17.78 3.85
N GLY A 258 -3.74 -16.98 3.46
CA GLY A 258 -3.53 -16.50 2.09
C GLY A 258 -3.85 -15.01 2.00
N LEU A 259 -3.89 -14.51 0.78
CA LEU A 259 -4.29 -13.15 0.47
C LEU A 259 -5.77 -13.11 0.10
N ARG A 260 -6.55 -12.31 0.81
CA ARG A 260 -8.00 -12.20 0.66
C ARG A 260 -8.43 -10.76 0.49
N LEU A 261 -9.59 -10.58 -0.09
CA LEU A 261 -10.31 -9.32 -0.18
C LEU A 261 -11.54 -9.37 0.73
N ALA A 262 -11.63 -8.47 1.70
CA ALA A 262 -12.87 -8.18 2.41
C ALA A 262 -13.67 -7.15 1.59
N VAL A 263 -14.94 -7.42 1.38
CA VAL A 263 -15.85 -6.60 0.58
C VAL A 263 -17.07 -6.25 1.42
N TRP A 264 -17.37 -4.97 1.57
CA TRP A 264 -18.60 -4.47 2.17
C TRP A 264 -19.53 -3.95 1.04
N PRO A 265 -20.33 -4.82 0.43
CA PRO A 265 -21.06 -4.47 -0.81
C PRO A 265 -22.15 -3.43 -0.61
N ASN A 266 -22.58 -3.21 0.63
CA ASN A 266 -23.62 -2.26 0.98
C ASN A 266 -23.11 -1.12 1.87
N ALA A 267 -21.81 -0.84 1.88
CA ALA A 267 -21.20 0.11 2.81
C ALA A 267 -21.83 1.51 2.75
N ARG A 268 -22.15 2.01 1.55
CA ARG A 268 -22.84 3.29 1.36
C ARG A 268 -24.23 3.30 2.04
N ALA A 269 -25.00 2.24 1.87
CA ALA A 269 -26.37 2.16 2.36
C ALA A 269 -26.48 1.83 3.86
N GLU A 270 -25.47 1.16 4.44
CA GLU A 270 -25.47 0.76 5.84
C GLU A 270 -24.88 1.87 6.74
N ASP A 271 -25.52 2.12 7.89
CA ASP A 271 -25.10 3.16 8.85
C ASP A 271 -24.05 2.69 9.87
N PHE A 272 -23.65 1.43 9.81
CA PHE A 272 -22.70 0.78 10.75
C PHE A 272 -23.13 0.86 12.24
N SER A 273 -24.39 1.14 12.52
CA SER A 273 -24.94 1.03 13.89
C SER A 273 -24.99 -0.43 14.36
N SER A 274 -25.10 -1.37 13.42
CA SER A 274 -24.92 -2.82 13.58
C SER A 274 -23.75 -3.30 12.74
N THR A 275 -23.37 -4.57 12.90
CA THR A 275 -22.29 -5.16 12.10
C THR A 275 -22.67 -5.13 10.62
N PRO A 276 -21.88 -4.45 9.77
CA PRO A 276 -22.19 -4.38 8.35
C PRO A 276 -22.02 -5.72 7.67
N THR A 277 -22.70 -5.89 6.53
CA THR A 277 -22.53 -7.05 5.68
C THR A 277 -21.13 -7.08 5.08
N VAL A 278 -20.42 -8.19 5.22
CA VAL A 278 -19.08 -8.40 4.64
C VAL A 278 -18.99 -9.73 3.93
N GLU A 279 -18.36 -9.73 2.78
CA GLU A 279 -17.99 -10.92 2.00
C GLU A 279 -16.47 -11.05 1.96
N TYR A 280 -15.98 -12.28 1.77
CA TYR A 280 -14.53 -12.52 1.66
C TYR A 280 -14.25 -13.32 0.40
N HIS A 281 -13.37 -12.77 -0.43
CA HIS A 281 -12.93 -13.42 -1.67
C HIS A 281 -11.43 -13.75 -1.55
N THR A 282 -10.97 -14.77 -2.25
CA THR A 282 -9.57 -15.15 -2.28
C THR A 282 -8.92 -14.44 -3.45
N ILE A 283 -7.87 -13.64 -3.15
CA ILE A 283 -6.97 -13.10 -4.19
C ILE A 283 -5.95 -14.17 -4.53
N PHE A 284 -5.22 -14.68 -3.52
CA PHE A 284 -4.20 -15.69 -3.72
C PHE A 284 -3.98 -16.56 -2.48
N ASP A 285 -4.19 -17.86 -2.60
CA ASP A 285 -4.01 -18.81 -1.48
C ASP A 285 -2.53 -19.09 -1.16
N GLY A 286 -1.64 -18.92 -2.15
CA GLY A 286 -0.21 -19.18 -2.05
C GLY A 286 0.59 -18.09 -1.34
N TYR A 287 -0.05 -17.02 -0.91
CA TYR A 287 0.59 -15.85 -0.31
C TYR A 287 1.40 -16.18 0.95
N ARG A 288 2.59 -15.60 1.01
CA ARG A 288 3.46 -15.54 2.19
C ARG A 288 3.95 -14.11 2.34
N GLN A 289 3.67 -13.52 3.47
CA GLN A 289 4.05 -12.14 3.75
C GLN A 289 5.55 -11.99 3.88
N GLN A 290 6.12 -11.03 3.18
CA GLN A 290 7.52 -10.64 3.27
C GLN A 290 7.70 -9.39 4.14
N SER A 291 6.95 -8.32 3.88
CA SER A 291 7.06 -7.06 4.59
C SER A 291 5.97 -6.85 5.64
N SER A 292 6.12 -5.82 6.47
CA SER A 292 5.15 -5.48 7.52
C SER A 292 3.89 -4.79 7.01
N ILE A 293 3.96 -4.16 5.82
CA ILE A 293 2.80 -3.59 5.15
C ILE A 293 2.27 -4.65 4.18
N GLY A 294 0.98 -4.85 4.24
CA GLY A 294 0.29 -5.84 3.43
C GLY A 294 0.14 -5.41 1.97
N PRO A 295 -0.61 -6.18 1.20
CA PRO A 295 -0.86 -5.87 -0.20
C PRO A 295 -1.59 -4.54 -0.37
N THR A 296 -1.37 -3.87 -1.49
CA THR A 296 -2.15 -2.72 -1.90
C THR A 296 -3.13 -3.09 -3.01
N ILE A 297 -4.24 -2.38 -3.09
CA ILE A 297 -5.24 -2.50 -4.15
C ILE A 297 -5.58 -1.13 -4.72
N GLU A 298 -6.03 -1.11 -5.98
CA GLU A 298 -6.62 0.07 -6.60
C GLU A 298 -7.82 -0.34 -7.46
N LEU A 299 -8.70 0.62 -7.73
CA LEU A 299 -9.87 0.47 -8.59
C LEU A 299 -9.80 1.46 -9.76
N ASP A 300 -10.17 1.01 -10.94
CA ASP A 300 -10.44 1.92 -12.06
C ASP A 300 -11.90 2.42 -12.05
N ASP A 301 -12.19 3.36 -12.95
CA ASP A 301 -13.54 3.93 -13.12
C ASP A 301 -14.61 2.91 -13.52
N ALA A 302 -14.22 1.76 -14.06
CA ALA A 302 -15.14 0.67 -14.41
C ALA A 302 -15.46 -0.23 -13.20
N GLY A 303 -14.74 -0.07 -12.09
CA GLY A 303 -14.86 -0.88 -10.89
C GLY A 303 -14.07 -2.19 -10.94
N ASN A 304 -13.12 -2.31 -11.86
CA ASN A 304 -12.14 -3.40 -11.84
C ASN A 304 -11.18 -3.19 -10.68
N ILE A 305 -10.67 -4.28 -10.12
CA ILE A 305 -9.81 -4.27 -8.94
C ILE A 305 -8.45 -4.85 -9.30
N TYR A 306 -7.40 -4.15 -8.91
CA TYR A 306 -6.01 -4.52 -9.12
C TYR A 306 -5.32 -4.70 -7.79
N ALA A 307 -4.45 -5.70 -7.67
CA ALA A 307 -3.75 -5.99 -6.43
C ALA A 307 -2.26 -6.26 -6.68
N THR A 308 -1.39 -5.73 -5.84
CA THR A 308 0.03 -6.05 -5.81
C THR A 308 0.47 -6.41 -4.40
N TRP A 309 1.48 -7.25 -4.30
CA TRP A 309 2.05 -7.68 -3.03
C TRP A 309 3.50 -8.14 -3.17
N ASP A 310 4.24 -8.10 -2.08
CA ASP A 310 5.52 -8.79 -1.96
C ASP A 310 5.32 -10.22 -1.44
N GLN A 311 6.00 -11.17 -2.03
CA GLN A 311 5.93 -12.59 -1.74
C GLN A 311 7.23 -13.04 -1.08
N ASP A 312 7.13 -13.71 0.07
CA ASP A 312 8.25 -14.34 0.77
C ASP A 312 8.50 -15.77 0.26
N SER A 313 9.64 -16.32 0.58
CA SER A 313 9.98 -17.71 0.36
C SER A 313 9.03 -18.68 1.07
N GLY A 314 9.01 -19.90 0.62
CA GLY A 314 8.18 -20.96 1.19
C GLY A 314 7.03 -21.40 0.30
N ASN A 315 6.89 -20.78 -0.86
CA ASN A 315 6.09 -21.29 -1.97
C ASN A 315 7.02 -21.55 -3.18
N ALA A 316 7.21 -22.83 -3.54
CA ALA A 316 8.16 -23.19 -4.61
C ALA A 316 7.67 -22.78 -6.01
N ASP A 317 6.37 -22.61 -6.18
CA ASP A 317 5.77 -22.23 -7.46
C ASP A 317 5.73 -20.70 -7.63
N TYR A 318 5.87 -19.97 -6.54
CA TYR A 318 5.87 -18.50 -6.50
C TYR A 318 7.06 -18.02 -5.64
N PRO A 319 8.25 -17.89 -6.25
CA PRO A 319 9.46 -17.44 -5.56
C PRO A 319 9.32 -16.02 -5.01
N PRO A 320 10.20 -15.58 -4.11
CA PRO A 320 10.20 -14.21 -3.58
C PRO A 320 10.24 -13.17 -4.68
N GLY A 321 9.50 -12.07 -4.50
CA GLY A 321 9.41 -10.97 -5.46
C GLY A 321 8.10 -10.22 -5.38
N ILE A 322 7.88 -9.32 -6.32
CA ILE A 322 6.68 -8.51 -6.47
C ILE A 322 5.70 -9.22 -7.40
N TYR A 323 4.45 -9.32 -6.97
CA TYR A 323 3.39 -10.00 -7.71
C TYR A 323 2.18 -9.09 -7.94
N PHE A 324 1.43 -9.42 -8.98
CA PHE A 324 0.25 -8.70 -9.41
C PHE A 324 -0.86 -9.65 -9.83
N ALA A 325 -2.11 -9.26 -9.58
CA ALA A 325 -3.31 -9.89 -10.13
C ALA A 325 -4.44 -8.86 -10.27
N ALA A 326 -5.39 -9.12 -11.17
CA ALA A 326 -6.52 -8.24 -11.45
C ALA A 326 -7.85 -9.01 -11.45
N SER A 327 -8.96 -8.29 -11.19
CA SER A 327 -10.32 -8.81 -11.15
C SER A 327 -11.30 -7.86 -11.82
N GLN A 328 -12.20 -8.40 -12.66
CA GLN A 328 -13.26 -7.65 -13.35
C GLN A 328 -14.67 -7.91 -12.78
N ASP A 329 -14.79 -8.59 -11.67
CA ASP A 329 -16.10 -9.03 -11.13
C ASP A 329 -16.29 -8.76 -9.63
N GLY A 330 -15.66 -7.70 -9.15
CA GLY A 330 -15.72 -7.28 -7.74
C GLY A 330 -14.90 -8.17 -6.81
N GLY A 331 -13.79 -8.71 -7.30
CA GLY A 331 -12.84 -9.51 -6.54
C GLY A 331 -13.23 -10.97 -6.37
N LYS A 332 -14.22 -11.47 -7.09
CA LYS A 332 -14.67 -12.87 -6.99
C LYS A 332 -13.77 -13.85 -7.73
N ASN A 333 -13.28 -13.42 -8.89
CA ASN A 333 -12.31 -14.16 -9.69
C ASN A 333 -11.16 -13.23 -10.03
N TRP A 334 -9.95 -13.77 -10.03
CA TRP A 334 -8.70 -13.05 -10.27
C TRP A 334 -7.92 -13.72 -11.39
N THR A 335 -7.14 -12.95 -12.12
CA THR A 335 -6.12 -13.49 -13.00
C THR A 335 -5.13 -14.34 -12.20
N GLU A 336 -4.42 -15.27 -12.86
CA GLU A 336 -3.30 -15.93 -12.18
C GLU A 336 -2.24 -14.90 -11.81
N PRO A 337 -1.61 -15.02 -10.62
CA PRO A 337 -0.57 -14.08 -10.21
C PRO A 337 0.61 -14.08 -11.18
N VAL A 338 1.01 -12.90 -11.62
CA VAL A 338 2.21 -12.71 -12.42
C VAL A 338 3.29 -12.02 -11.60
N ARG A 339 4.55 -12.46 -11.74
CA ARG A 339 5.69 -11.80 -11.15
C ARG A 339 6.04 -10.56 -11.95
N VAL A 340 6.19 -9.41 -11.27
CA VAL A 340 6.46 -8.10 -11.87
C VAL A 340 7.94 -7.78 -11.90
N ASP A 341 8.64 -8.00 -10.78
CA ASP A 341 10.08 -7.77 -10.68
C ASP A 341 10.89 -8.81 -11.46
N GLU A 342 12.07 -8.44 -11.89
CA GLU A 342 12.99 -9.31 -12.61
C GLU A 342 14.16 -9.70 -11.70
N GLY A 343 14.66 -10.90 -11.87
CA GLY A 343 15.88 -11.30 -11.19
C GLY A 343 15.69 -11.89 -9.79
N PRO A 344 16.80 -12.21 -9.11
CA PRO A 344 16.84 -12.78 -7.77
C PRO A 344 17.08 -11.73 -6.68
N GLU A 345 17.15 -10.46 -7.02
CA GLU A 345 17.37 -9.36 -6.12
C GLU A 345 16.22 -9.25 -5.09
N HIS A 346 16.50 -8.65 -3.94
CA HIS A 346 15.48 -8.51 -2.90
C HIS A 346 14.60 -7.29 -3.16
N SER A 347 13.30 -7.53 -3.44
CA SER A 347 12.29 -6.52 -3.73
C SER A 347 11.20 -6.52 -2.66
N PHE A 348 10.74 -5.35 -2.21
CA PHE A 348 9.67 -5.22 -1.21
C PHE A 348 8.95 -3.88 -1.27
N TRP A 349 7.80 -3.77 -0.56
CA TRP A 349 6.91 -2.62 -0.49
C TRP A 349 6.38 -2.16 -1.85
N PRO A 350 5.71 -3.02 -2.61
CA PRO A 350 5.07 -2.56 -3.82
C PRO A 350 3.89 -1.65 -3.50
N TRP A 351 3.76 -0.61 -4.31
CA TRP A 351 2.60 0.24 -4.35
C TRP A 351 2.11 0.36 -5.79
N LEU A 352 0.80 0.22 -6.01
CA LEU A 352 0.23 0.30 -7.35
C LEU A 352 -0.76 1.45 -7.47
N GLU A 353 -0.85 2.00 -8.69
CA GLU A 353 -1.88 2.94 -9.08
C GLU A 353 -2.38 2.63 -10.49
N VAL A 354 -3.59 3.09 -10.77
CA VAL A 354 -4.30 2.83 -12.01
C VAL A 354 -4.74 4.14 -12.66
N GLY A 355 -4.47 4.25 -13.96
CA GLY A 355 -5.01 5.33 -14.78
C GLY A 355 -6.29 4.90 -15.49
N ALA A 356 -6.26 4.77 -16.81
CA ALA A 356 -7.35 4.20 -17.58
C ALA A 356 -7.51 2.69 -17.29
N GLU A 357 -8.64 2.11 -17.71
CA GLU A 357 -8.92 0.67 -17.59
C GLU A 357 -7.73 -0.17 -18.09
N GLY A 358 -7.20 -1.05 -17.25
CA GLY A 358 -6.06 -1.92 -17.56
C GLY A 358 -4.69 -1.26 -17.58
N ALA A 359 -4.59 0.06 -17.38
CA ALA A 359 -3.33 0.81 -17.35
C ALA A 359 -2.82 0.92 -15.91
N VAL A 360 -1.86 0.09 -15.54
CA VAL A 360 -1.35 -0.06 -14.16
C VAL A 360 0.11 0.31 -14.07
N GLY A 361 0.43 1.15 -13.07
CA GLY A 361 1.77 1.48 -12.66
C GLY A 361 2.09 0.92 -11.27
N ILE A 362 3.24 0.26 -11.10
CA ILE A 362 3.69 -0.31 -9.83
C ILE A 362 5.09 0.22 -9.52
N ALA A 363 5.33 0.64 -8.28
CA ALA A 363 6.65 1.02 -7.80
C ALA A 363 7.04 0.19 -6.57
N TRP A 364 8.34 -0.12 -6.40
CA TRP A 364 8.87 -0.86 -5.25
C TRP A 364 10.32 -0.49 -4.96
N LEU A 365 10.83 -0.93 -3.81
CA LEU A 365 12.25 -0.86 -3.48
C LEU A 365 12.93 -2.18 -3.82
N GLU A 366 14.09 -2.09 -4.47
CA GLU A 366 14.92 -3.23 -4.84
C GLU A 366 16.37 -3.01 -4.41
N ASN A 367 17.01 -4.04 -3.87
CA ASN A 367 18.41 -3.98 -3.46
C ASN A 367 19.33 -4.36 -4.63
N ASP A 368 20.54 -3.78 -4.67
CA ASP A 368 21.58 -4.14 -5.65
C ASP A 368 21.99 -5.62 -5.59
N ASN A 369 21.71 -6.28 -4.47
CA ASN A 369 22.19 -7.62 -4.19
C ASN A 369 21.08 -8.55 -3.75
N VAL A 370 21.26 -9.83 -4.03
CA VAL A 370 20.47 -10.89 -3.42
C VAL A 370 20.69 -10.92 -1.92
N ILE A 371 19.61 -10.89 -1.15
CA ILE A 371 19.65 -11.08 0.30
C ILE A 371 19.13 -12.49 0.60
N PRO A 372 20.02 -13.47 0.89
CA PRO A 372 19.62 -14.88 0.99
C PRO A 372 18.62 -15.20 2.11
N SER A 373 18.53 -14.34 3.12
CA SER A 373 17.57 -14.46 4.22
C SER A 373 16.20 -13.85 3.90
N GLU A 374 16.13 -13.10 2.78
CA GLU A 374 14.95 -12.29 2.40
C GLU A 374 14.50 -11.30 3.50
N ASN A 375 15.44 -10.94 4.34
CA ASN A 375 15.22 -9.94 5.38
C ASN A 375 16.04 -8.69 5.07
N ALA A 376 15.38 -7.58 4.82
CA ALA A 376 16.01 -6.30 4.51
C ALA A 376 16.99 -5.82 5.61
N GLU A 377 16.87 -6.33 6.83
CA GLU A 377 17.84 -6.06 7.92
C GLU A 377 19.21 -6.72 7.68
N ASP A 378 19.30 -7.72 6.83
CA ASP A 378 20.55 -8.43 6.51
C ASP A 378 21.27 -7.88 5.26
N ALA A 379 20.76 -6.78 4.70
CA ALA A 379 21.40 -6.10 3.58
C ALA A 379 22.83 -5.69 3.93
N ALA A 380 23.76 -5.87 2.97
CA ALA A 380 25.16 -5.45 3.15
C ALA A 380 25.23 -3.92 3.32
N ALA A 381 26.11 -3.45 4.19
CA ALA A 381 26.19 -2.03 4.54
C ALA A 381 26.50 -1.09 3.35
N ASP A 382 27.04 -1.64 2.28
CA ASP A 382 27.39 -0.93 1.04
C ASP A 382 26.45 -1.26 -0.13
N SER A 383 25.41 -2.08 0.08
CA SER A 383 24.40 -2.34 -0.95
C SER A 383 23.38 -1.21 -1.00
N GLY A 384 22.98 -0.82 -2.21
CA GLY A 384 22.02 0.24 -2.46
C GLY A 384 20.60 -0.28 -2.60
N TRP A 385 19.64 0.54 -2.19
CA TRP A 385 18.21 0.33 -2.45
C TRP A 385 17.74 1.37 -3.47
N HIS A 386 17.23 0.88 -4.57
CA HIS A 386 16.71 1.68 -5.68
C HIS A 386 15.20 1.66 -5.73
N VAL A 387 14.62 2.70 -6.29
CA VAL A 387 13.20 2.71 -6.64
C VAL A 387 13.06 2.16 -8.05
N MET A 388 12.31 1.09 -8.18
CA MET A 388 11.91 0.49 -9.44
C MET A 388 10.49 0.88 -9.80
N ALA A 389 10.16 0.88 -11.07
CA ALA A 389 8.81 1.12 -11.58
C ALA A 389 8.49 0.17 -12.73
N ALA A 390 7.26 -0.31 -12.76
CA ALA A 390 6.73 -1.15 -13.81
C ALA A 390 5.44 -0.59 -14.39
N GLN A 391 5.16 -0.90 -15.65
CA GLN A 391 3.94 -0.50 -16.35
C GLN A 391 3.36 -1.65 -17.17
N THR A 392 2.04 -1.73 -17.19
CA THR A 392 1.26 -2.53 -18.15
C THR A 392 0.05 -1.74 -18.62
N PHE A 393 -0.45 -2.05 -19.81
CA PHE A 393 -1.68 -1.50 -20.38
C PHE A 393 -2.68 -2.61 -20.74
N ASP A 394 -2.35 -3.84 -20.41
CA ASP A 394 -3.20 -5.03 -20.53
C ASP A 394 -3.14 -5.84 -19.22
N ALA A 395 -3.67 -5.24 -18.14
CA ALA A 395 -3.64 -5.83 -16.81
C ALA A 395 -4.41 -7.16 -16.69
N PHE A 396 -5.29 -7.46 -17.65
CA PHE A 396 -6.11 -8.67 -17.63
C PHE A 396 -5.56 -9.77 -18.56
N GLY A 397 -4.57 -9.48 -19.41
CA GLY A 397 -4.09 -10.41 -20.41
C GLY A 397 -5.16 -10.75 -21.47
N ASN A 398 -5.97 -9.76 -21.84
CA ASN A 398 -7.12 -9.97 -22.73
C ASN A 398 -6.90 -9.50 -24.17
N ASP A 399 -5.87 -8.69 -24.40
CA ASP A 399 -5.65 -8.01 -25.69
C ASP A 399 -5.12 -8.96 -26.76
N ASP A 400 -4.50 -10.07 -26.36
CA ASP A 400 -4.00 -11.11 -27.25
C ASP A 400 -4.55 -12.49 -26.84
N ALA A 401 -5.11 -13.20 -27.82
CA ALA A 401 -5.65 -14.55 -27.62
C ALA A 401 -4.57 -15.63 -27.31
N ASP A 402 -3.30 -15.28 -27.45
CA ASP A 402 -2.16 -16.18 -27.26
C ASP A 402 -1.46 -15.99 -25.90
N CYS A 403 -1.99 -15.13 -25.00
CA CYS A 403 -1.46 -14.92 -23.65
C CYS A 403 -2.57 -14.97 -22.58
N ASP A 404 -2.19 -15.10 -21.32
CA ASP A 404 -3.09 -15.42 -20.20
C ASP A 404 -3.02 -14.38 -19.07
N VAL A 405 -1.91 -13.65 -18.93
CA VAL A 405 -1.66 -12.71 -17.84
C VAL A 405 -0.89 -11.48 -18.32
N ALA A 406 -0.95 -10.39 -17.56
CA ALA A 406 -0.29 -9.14 -17.88
C ALA A 406 1.22 -9.30 -18.14
N GLY A 407 1.74 -8.54 -19.13
CA GLY A 407 3.16 -8.34 -19.33
C GLY A 407 3.59 -6.97 -18.83
N PHE A 408 4.70 -6.89 -18.11
CA PHE A 408 5.22 -5.65 -17.53
C PHE A 408 6.54 -5.22 -18.17
N ASN A 409 6.64 -3.91 -18.46
CA ASN A 409 7.92 -3.25 -18.75
C ASN A 409 8.43 -2.65 -17.43
N VAL A 410 9.69 -2.98 -17.08
CA VAL A 410 10.30 -2.57 -15.80
C VAL A 410 11.47 -1.64 -16.06
N VAL A 411 11.57 -0.57 -15.29
CA VAL A 411 12.67 0.40 -15.34
C VAL A 411 13.11 0.80 -13.93
N GLN A 412 14.36 1.19 -13.77
CA GLN A 412 14.82 1.85 -12.55
C GLN A 412 14.38 3.32 -12.60
N ALA A 413 13.54 3.73 -11.66
CA ALA A 413 13.02 5.10 -11.58
C ALA A 413 13.99 6.06 -10.86
N SER A 414 14.70 5.61 -9.83
CA SER A 414 15.69 6.42 -9.14
C SER A 414 17.04 6.43 -9.85
N THR A 415 17.69 7.60 -9.94
CA THR A 415 19.00 7.76 -10.60
C THR A 415 20.17 7.26 -9.75
N ALA A 416 19.95 7.06 -8.46
CA ALA A 416 20.91 6.56 -7.47
C ALA A 416 20.16 5.84 -6.34
N PRO A 417 20.83 5.05 -5.48
CA PRO A 417 20.20 4.46 -4.32
C PRO A 417 19.60 5.54 -3.42
N VAL A 418 18.37 5.34 -2.96
CA VAL A 418 17.72 6.21 -1.97
C VAL A 418 18.12 5.86 -0.53
N HIS A 419 18.65 4.65 -0.35
CA HIS A 419 19.16 4.16 0.91
C HIS A 419 20.32 3.18 0.68
N ASN A 420 21.23 3.06 1.68
CA ASN A 420 22.29 2.05 1.67
C ASN A 420 22.22 1.21 2.94
N GLY A 421 22.43 -0.09 2.78
CA GLY A 421 22.53 -1.03 3.89
C GLY A 421 21.21 -1.47 4.46
N THR A 422 21.18 -1.70 5.76
CA THR A 422 20.09 -2.30 6.51
C THR A 422 18.83 -1.45 6.51
N VAL A 423 17.68 -2.05 6.20
CA VAL A 423 16.36 -1.45 6.39
C VAL A 423 15.62 -2.21 7.49
N CYS A 424 15.27 -1.54 8.57
CA CYS A 424 14.49 -2.16 9.63
C CYS A 424 12.99 -1.97 9.43
N THR A 425 12.28 -3.08 9.27
CA THR A 425 10.82 -3.14 9.08
C THR A 425 10.06 -3.48 10.36
N GLY A 426 10.75 -3.52 11.51
CA GLY A 426 10.20 -3.94 12.81
C GLY A 426 9.47 -2.86 13.60
N GLY A 427 9.07 -1.76 12.99
CA GLY A 427 8.39 -0.66 13.66
C GLY A 427 9.28 0.04 14.69
N THR A 428 8.70 0.61 15.75
CA THR A 428 9.42 1.36 16.80
C THR A 428 10.46 0.51 17.56
N VAL A 429 10.43 -0.82 17.46
CA VAL A 429 11.48 -1.70 18.04
C VAL A 429 12.83 -1.48 17.38
N CYS A 430 12.87 -1.03 16.13
CA CYS A 430 14.09 -0.70 15.41
C CYS A 430 14.93 0.33 16.15
N GLN A 431 14.29 1.35 16.73
CA GLN A 431 14.95 2.40 17.48
C GLN A 431 15.64 1.86 18.75
N ALA A 432 14.97 0.96 19.47
CA ALA A 432 15.54 0.32 20.67
C ALA A 432 16.75 -0.56 20.34
N ARG A 433 16.83 -1.04 19.08
CA ARG A 433 17.92 -1.86 18.57
C ARG A 433 19.01 -1.03 17.88
N ALA A 434 18.80 0.27 17.70
CA ALA A 434 19.64 1.18 16.87
C ALA A 434 19.85 0.63 15.45
N VAL A 435 18.78 0.12 14.83
CA VAL A 435 18.76 -0.30 13.42
C VAL A 435 18.06 0.76 12.59
N ASP A 436 18.52 0.98 11.37
CA ASP A 436 18.05 2.08 10.51
C ASP A 436 16.58 1.89 10.11
N ARG A 437 15.73 2.87 10.47
CA ARG A 437 14.31 2.93 10.19
C ARG A 437 13.91 4.20 9.42
N ARG A 438 14.86 4.92 8.86
CA ARG A 438 14.56 6.20 8.21
C ARG A 438 13.66 6.09 6.99
N LEU A 439 13.61 4.93 6.33
CA LEU A 439 12.67 4.67 5.23
C LEU A 439 11.22 4.51 5.70
N GLY A 440 11.02 4.15 6.97
CA GLY A 440 9.69 3.87 7.50
C GLY A 440 9.20 2.46 7.18
N ASP A 441 7.90 2.31 6.89
CA ASP A 441 7.23 1.04 6.60
C ASP A 441 6.70 0.95 5.17
N TYR A 442 6.57 2.09 4.44
CA TYR A 442 6.04 2.16 3.08
C TYR A 442 6.48 3.45 2.38
N PHE A 443 6.17 3.53 1.10
CA PHE A 443 6.18 4.73 0.28
C PHE A 443 5.00 4.62 -0.71
N GLY A 444 4.66 5.69 -1.44
CA GLY A 444 3.52 5.70 -2.33
C GLY A 444 3.86 6.14 -3.74
N ASN A 445 3.00 5.81 -4.68
CA ASN A 445 2.98 6.41 -6.01
C ASN A 445 1.55 6.78 -6.39
N GLU A 446 1.41 7.68 -7.35
CA GLU A 446 0.16 8.15 -7.92
C GLU A 446 0.29 8.34 -9.42
N ILE A 447 -0.82 8.33 -10.12
CA ILE A 447 -0.91 8.81 -11.50
C ILE A 447 -1.40 10.24 -11.49
N ALA A 448 -0.53 11.18 -11.85
CA ALA A 448 -0.87 12.59 -11.97
C ALA A 448 -1.91 12.83 -13.07
N SER A 449 -2.62 13.95 -13.00
CA SER A 449 -3.68 14.31 -13.97
C SER A 449 -3.19 14.39 -15.43
N GLY A 450 -1.91 14.69 -15.63
CA GLY A 450 -1.24 14.64 -16.94
C GLY A 450 -0.90 13.23 -17.43
N GLY A 451 -1.22 12.18 -16.67
CA GLY A 451 -1.05 10.78 -17.04
C GLY A 451 0.32 10.19 -16.75
N GLY A 452 1.23 10.91 -16.11
CA GLY A 452 2.52 10.42 -15.69
C GLY A 452 2.49 9.88 -14.26
N MET A 453 3.33 8.87 -13.97
CA MET A 453 3.54 8.35 -12.61
C MET A 453 4.37 9.34 -11.77
N VAL A 454 3.95 9.56 -10.53
CA VAL A 454 4.70 10.29 -9.51
C VAL A 454 4.92 9.37 -8.32
N ILE A 455 6.17 9.24 -7.87
CA ILE A 455 6.55 8.35 -6.77
C ILE A 455 7.08 9.21 -5.63
N ALA A 456 6.53 9.01 -4.45
CA ALA A 456 6.96 9.63 -3.21
C ALA A 456 7.85 8.66 -2.45
N VAL A 457 9.09 9.02 -2.21
CA VAL A 457 10.02 8.14 -1.49
C VAL A 457 10.84 8.88 -0.44
N SER A 458 11.23 8.17 0.60
CA SER A 458 12.17 8.63 1.61
C SER A 458 13.61 8.46 1.11
N ASP A 459 14.40 9.53 1.07
CA ASP A 459 15.82 9.46 0.73
C ASP A 459 16.70 9.72 1.97
N THR A 460 17.61 8.81 2.27
CA THR A 460 18.47 8.86 3.45
C THR A 460 19.87 9.38 3.17
N GLN A 461 20.19 9.69 1.91
CA GLN A 461 21.55 10.02 1.51
C GLN A 461 22.01 11.39 2.01
N GLN A 462 21.09 12.34 2.19
CA GLN A 462 21.40 13.71 2.61
C GLN A 462 20.76 14.15 3.93
N GLY A 463 19.76 13.45 4.41
CA GLY A 463 18.97 13.84 5.58
C GLY A 463 19.64 13.70 6.94
N GLY A 464 20.84 13.16 7.02
CA GLY A 464 21.53 12.90 8.28
C GLY A 464 20.81 11.86 9.13
N SER A 465 20.23 12.26 10.28
CA SER A 465 19.50 11.35 11.17
C SER A 465 18.07 11.03 10.69
N VAL A 466 17.57 11.68 9.67
CA VAL A 466 16.25 11.45 9.06
C VAL A 466 16.37 11.24 7.57
N ALA A 467 15.32 10.75 6.92
CA ALA A 467 15.19 10.81 5.47
C ALA A 467 14.60 12.15 5.03
N LEU A 468 14.91 12.58 3.81
CA LEU A 468 14.28 13.72 3.16
C LEU A 468 13.23 13.25 2.13
N PRO A 469 12.18 14.07 1.87
CA PRO A 469 11.16 13.74 0.88
C PRO A 469 11.71 13.92 -0.53
N LEU A 470 11.81 12.82 -1.29
CA LEU A 470 12.27 12.79 -2.68
C LEU A 470 11.10 12.45 -3.60
N GLY A 471 10.72 13.38 -4.47
CA GLY A 471 9.76 13.15 -5.55
C GLY A 471 10.48 12.60 -6.79
N ILE A 472 9.93 11.54 -7.37
CA ILE A 472 10.38 10.95 -8.63
C ILE A 472 9.18 11.02 -9.59
N ARG A 473 9.32 11.75 -10.69
CA ARG A 473 8.23 12.05 -11.61
C ARG A 473 8.54 11.51 -13.00
N GLN A 474 7.60 10.81 -13.62
CA GLN A 474 7.69 10.44 -15.04
C GLN A 474 7.63 11.67 -15.91
N VAL A 475 8.58 11.82 -16.82
CA VAL A 475 8.70 12.95 -17.74
C VAL A 475 8.61 12.55 -19.20
N ALA A 476 8.72 11.27 -19.50
CA ALA A 476 8.50 10.72 -20.84
C ALA A 476 8.06 9.24 -20.73
N GLY A 477 7.52 8.72 -21.82
CA GLY A 477 6.99 7.36 -21.90
C GLY A 477 5.47 7.34 -22.02
N PRO A 478 4.83 6.15 -21.95
CA PRO A 478 3.39 6.04 -22.10
C PRO A 478 2.60 6.77 -21.00
N SER A 479 1.46 7.36 -21.39
CA SER A 479 0.50 7.93 -20.44
C SER A 479 -0.40 6.84 -19.85
N PHE A 480 -0.63 6.87 -18.55
CA PHE A 480 -1.55 5.95 -17.88
C PHE A 480 -3.02 6.38 -18.01
N THR A 481 -3.30 7.69 -18.18
CA THR A 481 -4.68 8.19 -18.31
C THR A 481 -5.18 8.15 -19.74
N GLU A 482 -4.29 8.21 -20.72
CA GLU A 482 -4.60 8.19 -22.17
C GLU A 482 -3.73 7.12 -22.86
N PRO A 483 -4.11 5.82 -22.78
CA PRO A 483 -3.35 4.74 -23.41
C PRO A 483 -3.09 4.99 -24.89
N GLY A 484 -1.83 4.84 -25.31
CA GLY A 484 -1.38 5.15 -26.68
C GLY A 484 -0.85 6.57 -26.87
N VAL A 485 -1.00 7.46 -25.90
CA VAL A 485 -0.31 8.75 -25.86
C VAL A 485 1.06 8.57 -25.22
N ILE A 486 2.07 9.21 -25.79
CA ILE A 486 3.43 9.24 -25.27
C ILE A 486 3.72 10.61 -24.69
N LEU A 487 3.99 10.66 -23.41
CA LEU A 487 4.48 11.86 -22.72
C LEU A 487 5.88 12.20 -23.25
N THR A 488 6.17 13.45 -23.39
CA THR A 488 7.47 13.93 -23.87
C THR A 488 8.02 14.95 -22.89
N ARG A 489 9.32 14.86 -22.62
CA ARG A 489 10.02 15.86 -21.82
C ARG A 489 9.88 17.23 -22.47
N ASP A 490 9.39 18.24 -21.74
CA ASP A 490 9.27 19.63 -22.18
C ASP A 490 10.65 20.34 -22.37
#